data_28935bba13de3dfde3f8e8c0b4a512df
#
_entry.id   28935bba13de3dfde3f8e8c0b4a512df
#
_cell.length_a   1.000
_cell.length_b   1.000
_cell.length_c   1.000
_cell.angle_alpha   90.00
_cell.angle_beta   90.00
_cell.angle_gamma   90.00
#
_symmetry.space_group_name_H-M   'P 1'
#
loop_
_entity.id
_entity.type
_entity.pdbx_description
1 polymer ?
#
loop_
_entity_poly.entity_id
_entity_poly.type
_entity_poly.pdbx_seq_one_letter_code
_entity_poly.pdbx_strand_id
1 'polypeptide(L)'
;MKYNKSLILSAVTASMFFNCATLKVTNAPIKNLTSVAAKKTELTEKEKHTWGHLDVLTDSLPGMSVEKTYAEIIKDNKGKTVIVAVIDSGIDIDHEDLNDVVWVNTKEVPGNGIDDDKNGYVDDINGWNFLGDAYDEQLEYIRLLKSGVDFDRKEEAQAKYDKDFNRAKQNKTRYEGILEQVEGAHKTLEAHFGKADYTKDDINSLVSEDENVVQAAQFAKQMYGYGLESMTDAIEELQGGIDYFSAQVDVNLNMELKGRTTGDDPDDFTQTVYGNGNVKHSIKDESHGTHVAGIIAAERGNGLGVDGVANNVQIMAVRAVPNGDEYDKDVALAIRYAADNGAKVMNTSFGKAYSPHSDKVREAIAYAASKDVLIVNAAGNDALDLDKNKSYPNDAVDNGAEVADNFVTVGALAPSNGEDVVASFSNYGKINVD
;
A
#
# COMPACT_ATOMS: atom_id res chain seq x y z
N MET A 1 7.64 -32.07 83.69
CA MET A 1 6.48 -31.28 83.24
C MET A 1 6.99 -30.08 82.47
N LYS A 2 6.96 -30.18 81.13
CA LYS A 2 7.26 -29.06 80.23
C LYS A 2 6.26 -29.12 79.05
N TYR A 3 5.41 -28.14 78.98
CA TYR A 3 4.48 -27.97 77.82
C TYR A 3 5.18 -27.22 76.72
N ASN A 4 5.23 -27.85 75.49
CA ASN A 4 5.59 -27.20 74.29
C ASN A 4 4.33 -26.72 73.56
N LYS A 5 4.24 -25.42 73.35
CA LYS A 5 3.22 -24.81 72.49
C LYS A 5 3.78 -24.69 71.08
N SER A 6 3.23 -25.47 70.15
CA SER A 6 3.47 -25.31 68.75
C SER A 6 2.53 -24.22 68.20
N LEU A 7 3.11 -23.14 67.66
CA LEU A 7 2.36 -22.15 66.83
C LEU A 7 2.17 -22.73 65.45
N ILE A 8 0.92 -22.89 65.02
CA ILE A 8 0.54 -23.15 63.63
C ILE A 8 0.34 -21.80 62.99
N LEU A 9 1.24 -21.48 62.05
CA LEU A 9 1.14 -20.30 61.16
C LEU A 9 0.33 -20.70 59.91
N SER A 10 -0.94 -20.32 59.87
CA SER A 10 -1.78 -20.51 58.68
C SER A 10 -1.45 -19.42 57.66
N ALA A 11 -0.77 -19.79 56.61
CA ALA A 11 -0.60 -18.94 55.44
C ALA A 11 -1.89 -18.94 54.59
N VAL A 12 -2.61 -17.83 54.59
CA VAL A 12 -3.73 -17.59 53.67
C VAL A 12 -3.15 -17.13 52.36
N THR A 13 -3.07 -18.04 51.39
CA THR A 13 -2.78 -17.73 49.98
C THR A 13 -4.04 -17.16 49.33
N ALA A 14 -4.10 -15.85 49.22
CA ALA A 14 -5.13 -15.19 48.40
C ALA A 14 -4.80 -15.43 46.92
N SER A 15 -5.51 -16.36 46.29
CA SER A 15 -5.49 -16.56 44.84
C SER A 15 -6.28 -15.43 44.20
N MET A 16 -5.59 -14.42 43.66
CA MET A 16 -6.21 -13.46 42.76
C MET A 16 -6.51 -14.15 41.43
N PHE A 17 -7.72 -14.56 41.22
CA PHE A 17 -8.22 -14.92 39.92
C PHE A 17 -8.35 -13.62 39.09
N PHE A 18 -7.42 -13.38 38.19
CA PHE A 18 -7.64 -12.44 37.09
C PHE A 18 -8.73 -13.05 36.21
N ASN A 19 -9.96 -12.56 36.34
CA ASN A 19 -10.98 -12.79 35.35
C ASN A 19 -10.59 -12.06 34.09
N CYS A 20 -9.90 -12.73 33.16
CA CYS A 20 -9.88 -12.33 31.78
C CYS A 20 -11.32 -12.50 31.26
N ALA A 21 -12.10 -11.44 31.29
CA ALA A 21 -13.37 -11.41 30.58
C ALA A 21 -13.06 -11.47 29.08
N THR A 22 -13.09 -12.68 28.52
CA THR A 22 -13.15 -12.84 27.09
C THR A 22 -14.47 -12.22 26.61
N LEU A 23 -14.37 -11.09 25.93
CA LEU A 23 -15.50 -10.51 25.21
C LEU A 23 -16.00 -11.58 24.22
N LYS A 24 -17.12 -12.21 24.54
CA LYS A 24 -17.82 -13.05 23.57
C LYS A 24 -18.49 -12.11 22.59
N VAL A 25 -17.87 -11.93 21.45
CA VAL A 25 -18.57 -11.35 20.30
C VAL A 25 -19.67 -12.36 19.90
N THR A 26 -20.92 -12.05 20.23
CA THR A 26 -22.07 -12.94 19.99
C THR A 26 -22.76 -12.71 18.66
N ASN A 27 -22.24 -11.83 17.83
CA ASN A 27 -22.82 -11.61 16.51
C ASN A 27 -22.38 -12.74 15.56
N ALA A 28 -23.35 -13.56 15.13
CA ALA A 28 -23.08 -14.51 14.05
C ALA A 28 -22.67 -13.70 12.79
N PRO A 29 -21.64 -14.14 12.07
CA PRO A 29 -21.25 -13.46 10.84
C PRO A 29 -22.43 -13.41 9.86
N ILE A 30 -22.53 -12.35 9.09
CA ILE A 30 -23.53 -12.22 8.04
C ILE A 30 -23.28 -13.33 7.03
N LYS A 31 -24.18 -14.29 6.96
CA LYS A 31 -24.01 -15.49 6.11
C LYS A 31 -24.14 -15.22 4.62
N ASN A 32 -24.73 -14.07 4.25
CA ASN A 32 -24.95 -13.72 2.84
C ASN A 32 -25.12 -12.19 2.68
N LEU A 33 -24.10 -11.51 2.21
CA LEU A 33 -24.13 -10.08 1.91
C LEU A 33 -25.11 -9.75 0.77
N THR A 34 -25.41 -10.70 -0.12
CA THR A 34 -26.36 -10.49 -1.21
C THR A 34 -27.80 -10.29 -0.73
N SER A 35 -28.11 -10.62 0.53
CA SER A 35 -29.42 -10.38 1.14
C SER A 35 -29.61 -8.96 1.64
N VAL A 36 -28.56 -8.17 1.74
CA VAL A 36 -28.62 -6.77 2.16
C VAL A 36 -28.98 -5.90 0.96
N ALA A 37 -30.02 -5.08 1.11
CA ALA A 37 -30.43 -4.20 0.02
C ALA A 37 -29.31 -3.19 -0.29
N ALA A 38 -28.93 -3.10 -1.55
CA ALA A 38 -27.98 -2.08 -2.01
C ALA A 38 -28.55 -0.69 -1.80
N LYS A 39 -27.70 0.28 -1.48
CA LYS A 39 -28.04 1.69 -1.45
C LYS A 39 -28.50 2.11 -2.86
N LYS A 40 -29.67 2.75 -2.93
CA LYS A 40 -30.32 3.16 -4.20
C LYS A 40 -29.99 4.59 -4.63
N THR A 41 -29.45 5.38 -3.72
CA THR A 41 -29.05 6.78 -3.95
C THR A 41 -27.55 6.85 -4.18
N GLU A 42 -27.12 7.87 -4.92
CA GLU A 42 -25.68 8.18 -5.02
C GLU A 42 -25.09 8.40 -3.62
N LEU A 43 -23.80 8.11 -3.50
CA LEU A 43 -23.06 8.38 -2.27
C LEU A 43 -22.97 9.90 -2.05
N THR A 44 -23.25 10.34 -0.85
CA THR A 44 -22.93 11.71 -0.43
C THR A 44 -21.41 11.88 -0.35
N GLU A 45 -20.90 13.11 -0.41
CA GLU A 45 -19.46 13.37 -0.27
C GLU A 45 -18.90 12.79 1.02
N LYS A 46 -19.62 12.91 2.12
CA LYS A 46 -19.21 12.27 3.38
C LYS A 46 -19.07 10.75 3.25
N GLU A 47 -20.03 10.10 2.61
CA GLU A 47 -19.97 8.65 2.42
C GLU A 47 -18.85 8.22 1.49
N LYS A 48 -18.55 8.98 0.45
CA LYS A 48 -17.39 8.72 -0.42
C LYS A 48 -16.08 8.69 0.37
N HIS A 49 -15.94 9.59 1.35
CA HIS A 49 -14.73 9.66 2.19
C HIS A 49 -14.71 8.64 3.33
N THR A 50 -15.85 8.14 3.79
CA THR A 50 -15.93 7.34 5.02
C THR A 50 -16.54 5.95 4.85
N TRP A 51 -16.95 5.54 3.63
CA TRP A 51 -17.70 4.30 3.43
C TRP A 51 -16.99 3.05 3.98
N GLY A 52 -15.66 3.00 3.93
CA GLY A 52 -14.86 1.91 4.49
C GLY A 52 -15.06 1.72 6.00
N HIS A 53 -15.49 2.74 6.73
CA HIS A 53 -15.76 2.70 8.17
C HIS A 53 -17.23 2.36 8.51
N LEU A 54 -18.14 2.40 7.52
CA LEU A 54 -19.56 2.21 7.71
C LEU A 54 -19.94 0.72 7.86
N ASP A 55 -21.18 0.48 8.31
CA ASP A 55 -21.68 -0.87 8.58
C ASP A 55 -22.75 -1.25 7.55
N VAL A 56 -22.64 -2.45 6.98
CA VAL A 56 -23.52 -2.90 5.91
C VAL A 56 -24.99 -2.98 6.34
N LEU A 57 -25.29 -3.28 7.60
CA LEU A 57 -26.67 -3.42 8.08
C LEU A 57 -27.31 -2.08 8.45
N THR A 58 -26.54 -1.14 9.00
CA THR A 58 -27.04 0.17 9.44
C THR A 58 -27.00 1.21 8.33
N ASP A 59 -25.94 1.17 7.51
CA ASP A 59 -25.63 2.21 6.52
C ASP A 59 -25.88 1.75 5.08
N SER A 60 -26.14 0.45 4.86
CA SER A 60 -26.29 -0.17 3.54
C SER A 60 -25.02 -0.05 2.66
N LEU A 61 -23.85 0.11 3.28
CA LEU A 61 -22.55 0.17 2.64
C LEU A 61 -21.63 -0.89 3.24
N PRO A 62 -20.91 -1.69 2.41
CA PRO A 62 -20.14 -2.84 2.85
C PRO A 62 -18.76 -2.45 3.41
N GLY A 63 -18.71 -1.50 4.33
CA GLY A 63 -17.52 -1.13 5.05
C GLY A 63 -17.18 -2.10 6.18
N MET A 64 -16.12 -1.81 6.91
CA MET A 64 -15.57 -2.65 7.98
C MET A 64 -16.26 -2.48 9.34
N SER A 65 -17.34 -1.71 9.41
CA SER A 65 -18.09 -1.42 10.65
C SER A 65 -17.22 -0.75 11.75
N VAL A 66 -16.25 0.05 11.37
CA VAL A 66 -15.27 0.67 12.29
C VAL A 66 -15.99 1.57 13.29
N GLU A 67 -16.83 2.50 12.84
CA GLU A 67 -17.55 3.43 13.71
C GLU A 67 -18.45 2.71 14.72
N LYS A 68 -19.16 1.68 14.26
CA LYS A 68 -19.98 0.85 15.13
C LYS A 68 -19.16 0.08 16.15
N THR A 69 -17.98 -0.42 15.75
CA THR A 69 -17.06 -1.10 16.65
C THR A 69 -16.58 -0.18 17.76
N TYR A 70 -16.22 1.08 17.44
CA TYR A 70 -15.86 2.06 18.45
C TYR A 70 -17.03 2.41 19.37
N ALA A 71 -18.23 2.61 18.84
CA ALA A 71 -19.40 2.98 19.62
C ALA A 71 -19.89 1.85 20.56
N GLU A 72 -19.89 0.61 20.11
CA GLU A 72 -20.53 -0.50 20.81
C GLU A 72 -19.58 -1.39 21.57
N ILE A 73 -18.34 -1.62 21.07
CA ILE A 73 -17.39 -2.60 21.58
C ILE A 73 -16.22 -1.93 22.30
N ILE A 74 -15.46 -1.11 21.60
CA ILE A 74 -14.23 -0.47 22.13
C ILE A 74 -14.59 0.56 23.21
N LYS A 75 -15.48 1.49 22.89
CA LYS A 75 -15.89 2.60 23.77
C LYS A 75 -14.65 3.36 24.29
N ASP A 76 -14.50 3.45 25.59
CA ASP A 76 -13.37 4.12 26.25
C ASP A 76 -12.16 3.20 26.48
N ASN A 77 -12.23 1.93 26.05
CA ASN A 77 -11.15 0.96 26.25
C ASN A 77 -10.13 1.07 25.13
N LYS A 78 -8.99 1.71 25.40
CA LYS A 78 -7.91 1.82 24.43
C LYS A 78 -7.10 0.53 24.20
N GLY A 79 -7.21 -0.47 25.10
CA GLY A 79 -6.41 -1.69 25.00
C GLY A 79 -4.91 -1.44 25.22
N LYS A 80 -4.09 -2.35 24.68
CA LYS A 80 -2.63 -2.19 24.64
C LYS A 80 -2.25 -1.62 23.27
N THR A 81 -1.27 -0.72 23.25
CA THR A 81 -0.69 -0.23 22.00
C THR A 81 -0.07 -1.37 21.20
N VAL A 82 -0.36 -1.44 19.92
CA VAL A 82 0.15 -2.46 18.99
C VAL A 82 1.07 -1.78 17.99
N ILE A 83 2.23 -2.35 17.72
CA ILE A 83 3.12 -1.90 16.66
C ILE A 83 2.65 -2.56 15.36
N VAL A 84 2.33 -1.74 14.36
CA VAL A 84 2.00 -2.15 13.00
C VAL A 84 3.14 -1.73 12.10
N ALA A 85 3.82 -2.69 11.49
CA ALA A 85 4.83 -2.38 10.48
C ALA A 85 4.16 -2.17 9.11
N VAL A 86 4.47 -1.08 8.45
CA VAL A 86 4.10 -0.82 7.06
C VAL A 86 5.34 -1.03 6.22
N ILE A 87 5.39 -2.16 5.53
CA ILE A 87 6.47 -2.51 4.59
C ILE A 87 6.01 -1.99 3.22
N ASP A 88 6.61 -0.88 2.77
CA ASP A 88 6.11 -0.12 1.62
C ASP A 88 7.21 0.77 1.00
N SER A 89 6.83 1.77 0.23
CA SER A 89 7.73 2.70 -0.47
C SER A 89 8.38 3.76 0.42
N GLY A 90 7.99 3.86 1.67
CA GLY A 90 8.38 4.89 2.64
C GLY A 90 7.18 5.65 3.17
N ILE A 91 7.34 6.34 4.30
CA ILE A 91 6.25 7.05 4.99
C ILE A 91 6.72 8.47 5.30
N ASP A 92 5.88 9.46 5.05
CA ASP A 92 6.07 10.80 5.60
C ASP A 92 5.78 10.79 7.11
N ILE A 93 6.81 10.50 7.87
CA ILE A 93 6.73 10.41 9.34
C ILE A 93 6.53 11.77 10.02
N ASP A 94 6.64 12.87 9.27
CA ASP A 94 6.38 14.23 9.76
C ASP A 94 4.97 14.72 9.37
N HIS A 95 4.19 13.89 8.67
CA HIS A 95 2.84 14.23 8.25
C HIS A 95 1.97 14.62 9.46
N GLU A 96 1.26 15.73 9.37
CA GLU A 96 0.50 16.33 10.48
C GLU A 96 -0.59 15.43 11.07
N ASP A 97 -1.05 14.42 10.31
CA ASP A 97 -2.07 13.44 10.71
C ASP A 97 -1.48 12.07 11.10
N LEU A 98 -0.13 11.94 11.13
CA LEU A 98 0.57 10.69 11.44
C LEU A 98 1.67 10.83 12.50
N ASN A 99 2.21 12.02 12.71
CA ASN A 99 3.45 12.21 13.48
C ASN A 99 3.37 11.72 14.94
N ASP A 100 2.19 11.74 15.55
CA ASP A 100 1.98 11.28 16.92
C ASP A 100 1.80 9.74 17.03
N VAL A 101 1.62 9.05 15.91
CA VAL A 101 1.43 7.59 15.84
C VAL A 101 2.63 6.85 15.26
N VAL A 102 3.71 7.54 14.93
CA VAL A 102 4.95 6.91 14.45
C VAL A 102 5.64 6.14 15.59
N TRP A 103 6.05 4.91 15.30
CA TRP A 103 6.85 4.12 16.22
C TRP A 103 8.24 4.72 16.41
N VAL A 104 8.76 4.63 17.64
CA VAL A 104 10.12 5.09 17.98
C VAL A 104 10.87 3.96 18.65
N ASN A 105 12.03 3.57 18.10
CA ASN A 105 12.97 2.70 18.75
C ASN A 105 13.63 3.44 19.92
N THR A 106 13.08 3.28 21.12
CA THR A 106 13.56 3.97 22.32
C THR A 106 14.90 3.46 22.85
N LYS A 107 15.47 2.43 22.21
CA LYS A 107 16.79 1.88 22.58
C LYS A 107 17.91 2.58 21.77
N GLU A 108 17.57 3.29 20.71
CA GLU A 108 18.47 4.06 19.87
C GLU A 108 18.58 5.53 20.34
N VAL A 109 19.76 6.10 20.20
CA VAL A 109 20.02 7.53 20.43
C VAL A 109 20.10 8.24 19.08
N PRO A 110 19.10 9.07 18.72
CA PRO A 110 19.00 9.62 17.36
C PRO A 110 20.24 10.35 16.88
N GLY A 111 20.74 9.99 15.69
CA GLY A 111 21.78 10.71 14.97
C GLY A 111 23.18 10.58 15.56
N ASN A 112 23.45 9.60 16.41
CA ASN A 112 24.78 9.39 16.99
C ASN A 112 25.69 8.51 16.11
N GLY A 113 25.16 7.86 15.08
CA GLY A 113 25.88 6.97 14.16
C GLY A 113 26.31 5.65 14.78
N ILE A 114 25.64 5.23 15.86
CA ILE A 114 25.93 4.00 16.59
C ILE A 114 24.66 3.13 16.61
N ASP A 115 24.79 1.85 16.42
CA ASP A 115 23.77 0.84 16.70
C ASP A 115 23.78 0.57 18.21
N ASP A 116 22.94 1.34 18.95
CA ASP A 116 22.94 1.32 20.42
C ASP A 116 22.31 0.03 20.97
N ASP A 117 21.30 -0.53 20.29
CA ASP A 117 20.63 -1.75 20.73
C ASP A 117 21.25 -3.04 20.14
N LYS A 118 22.23 -2.89 19.26
CA LYS A 118 23.02 -3.98 18.64
C LYS A 118 22.20 -4.96 17.83
N ASN A 119 21.18 -4.44 17.18
CA ASN A 119 20.33 -5.21 16.28
C ASN A 119 20.90 -5.30 14.83
N GLY A 120 21.96 -4.57 14.54
CA GLY A 120 22.63 -4.50 13.23
C GLY A 120 22.25 -3.26 12.41
N TYR A 121 21.32 -2.44 12.87
CA TYR A 121 20.77 -1.28 12.12
C TYR A 121 21.08 0.01 12.87
N VAL A 122 21.96 0.83 12.31
CA VAL A 122 22.43 2.09 12.93
C VAL A 122 21.36 3.17 12.82
N ASP A 123 21.00 3.81 13.95
CA ASP A 123 20.02 4.90 14.01
C ASP A 123 18.65 4.50 13.40
N ASP A 124 18.14 3.30 13.62
CA ASP A 124 16.86 2.82 13.13
C ASP A 124 15.68 3.34 13.97
N ILE A 125 15.61 4.65 14.13
CA ILE A 125 14.72 5.34 15.07
C ILE A 125 13.24 5.09 14.80
N ASN A 126 12.82 5.12 13.52
CA ASN A 126 11.40 4.95 13.14
C ASN A 126 11.16 3.71 12.28
N GLY A 127 12.20 2.89 12.10
CA GLY A 127 12.21 1.73 11.24
C GLY A 127 13.47 1.67 10.38
N TRP A 128 13.40 0.97 9.25
CA TRP A 128 14.57 0.79 8.40
C TRP A 128 14.24 0.91 6.90
N ASN A 129 15.21 1.38 6.14
CA ASN A 129 15.14 1.52 4.68
C ASN A 129 16.13 0.56 4.02
N PHE A 130 15.61 -0.54 3.47
CA PHE A 130 16.40 -1.54 2.74
C PHE A 130 16.81 -1.08 1.33
N LEU A 131 16.18 -0.06 0.77
CA LEU A 131 16.50 0.48 -0.55
C LEU A 131 17.66 1.48 -0.53
N GLY A 132 18.04 2.00 0.65
CA GLY A 132 19.00 3.09 0.75
C GLY A 132 18.51 4.33 -0.03
N ASP A 133 19.36 4.84 -0.94
CA ASP A 133 19.03 5.99 -1.79
C ASP A 133 18.40 5.57 -3.15
N ALA A 134 18.15 4.27 -3.36
CA ALA A 134 17.50 3.81 -4.58
C ALA A 134 16.00 4.17 -4.57
N TYR A 135 15.51 4.59 -5.74
CA TYR A 135 14.10 4.85 -5.99
C TYR A 135 13.61 4.01 -7.17
N ASP A 136 14.24 4.17 -8.32
CA ASP A 136 13.89 3.49 -9.56
C ASP A 136 14.43 2.07 -9.62
N GLU A 137 13.56 1.11 -10.01
CA GLU A 137 13.94 -0.30 -10.16
C GLU A 137 13.18 -0.97 -11.31
N GLN A 138 13.78 -2.03 -11.85
CA GLN A 138 13.17 -2.86 -12.87
C GLN A 138 12.07 -3.75 -12.26
N LEU A 139 11.12 -4.18 -13.10
CA LEU A 139 10.24 -5.30 -12.74
C LEU A 139 11.08 -6.61 -12.65
N GLU A 140 10.68 -7.51 -11.78
CA GLU A 140 11.45 -8.74 -11.50
C GLU A 140 11.73 -9.57 -12.74
N TYR A 141 10.73 -9.76 -13.60
CA TYR A 141 10.92 -10.53 -14.82
C TYR A 141 11.93 -9.88 -15.80
N ILE A 142 12.12 -8.56 -15.72
CA ILE A 142 13.16 -7.86 -16.51
C ILE A 142 14.55 -8.15 -15.94
N ARG A 143 14.68 -8.12 -14.59
CA ARG A 143 15.92 -8.53 -13.92
C ARG A 143 16.32 -9.95 -14.27
N LEU A 144 15.34 -10.88 -14.26
CA LEU A 144 15.53 -12.27 -14.64
C LEU A 144 15.93 -12.45 -16.11
N LEU A 145 15.27 -11.75 -17.03
CA LEU A 145 15.64 -11.78 -18.45
C LEU A 145 17.04 -11.21 -18.69
N LYS A 146 17.35 -10.07 -18.06
CA LYS A 146 18.66 -9.40 -18.14
C LYS A 146 19.79 -10.26 -17.60
N SER A 147 19.58 -11.04 -16.53
CA SER A 147 20.61 -11.91 -15.94
C SER A 147 21.04 -13.04 -16.88
N GLY A 148 20.21 -13.39 -17.85
CA GLY A 148 20.45 -14.50 -18.78
C GLY A 148 20.29 -15.88 -18.19
N VAL A 149 20.00 -16.01 -16.88
CA VAL A 149 19.76 -17.31 -16.23
C VAL A 149 18.52 -17.99 -16.80
N ASP A 150 18.47 -19.29 -16.64
CA ASP A 150 17.25 -20.05 -16.95
C ASP A 150 16.33 -20.04 -15.72
N PHE A 151 15.02 -19.77 -15.95
CA PHE A 151 14.02 -19.71 -14.89
C PHE A 151 12.64 -20.17 -15.40
N ASP A 152 11.79 -20.58 -14.49
CA ASP A 152 10.42 -20.96 -14.80
C ASP A 152 9.65 -19.83 -15.49
N ARG A 153 8.89 -20.13 -16.53
CA ARG A 153 8.11 -19.17 -17.32
C ARG A 153 8.96 -18.14 -18.11
N LYS A 154 10.22 -18.44 -18.45
CA LYS A 154 11.10 -17.51 -19.17
C LYS A 154 10.55 -17.08 -20.53
N GLU A 155 9.96 -18.01 -21.31
CA GLU A 155 9.34 -17.69 -22.59
C GLU A 155 8.12 -16.76 -22.45
N GLU A 156 7.34 -16.98 -21.41
CA GLU A 156 6.21 -16.12 -21.07
C GLU A 156 6.70 -14.72 -20.66
N ALA A 157 7.75 -14.63 -19.84
CA ALA A 157 8.38 -13.37 -19.45
C ALA A 157 8.89 -12.58 -20.66
N GLN A 158 9.54 -13.27 -21.63
CA GLN A 158 10.02 -12.63 -22.88
C GLN A 158 8.85 -12.12 -23.71
N ALA A 159 7.81 -12.92 -23.90
CA ALA A 159 6.63 -12.48 -24.64
C ALA A 159 5.90 -11.32 -23.96
N LYS A 160 5.86 -11.32 -22.63
CA LYS A 160 5.33 -10.21 -21.82
C LYS A 160 6.16 -8.93 -22.03
N TYR A 161 7.49 -9.04 -21.95
CA TYR A 161 8.38 -7.90 -22.19
C TYR A 161 8.14 -7.27 -23.55
N ASP A 162 8.17 -8.08 -24.62
CA ASP A 162 7.99 -7.59 -26.00
C ASP A 162 6.65 -6.86 -26.15
N LYS A 163 5.59 -7.39 -25.55
CA LYS A 163 4.25 -6.78 -25.56
C LYS A 163 4.21 -5.47 -24.76
N ASP A 164 4.67 -5.51 -23.50
CA ASP A 164 4.51 -4.40 -22.56
C ASP A 164 5.42 -3.23 -22.94
N PHE A 165 6.66 -3.47 -23.36
CA PHE A 165 7.59 -2.45 -23.83
C PHE A 165 7.06 -1.73 -25.07
N ASN A 166 6.58 -2.48 -26.08
CA ASN A 166 6.02 -1.89 -27.28
C ASN A 166 4.76 -1.07 -26.97
N ARG A 167 3.89 -1.57 -26.07
CA ARG A 167 2.68 -0.86 -25.66
C ARG A 167 3.02 0.44 -24.91
N ALA A 168 3.94 0.39 -23.95
CA ALA A 168 4.36 1.56 -23.19
C ALA A 168 4.98 2.62 -24.11
N LYS A 169 5.87 2.22 -25.02
CA LYS A 169 6.49 3.12 -26.00
C LYS A 169 5.46 3.77 -26.94
N GLN A 170 4.51 2.99 -27.45
CA GLN A 170 3.45 3.52 -28.32
C GLN A 170 2.55 4.50 -27.57
N ASN A 171 2.18 4.18 -26.33
CA ASN A 171 1.36 5.06 -25.52
C ASN A 171 2.10 6.35 -25.17
N LYS A 172 3.38 6.27 -24.73
CA LYS A 172 4.22 7.45 -24.49
C LYS A 172 4.19 8.40 -25.69
N THR A 173 4.54 7.89 -26.88
CA THR A 173 4.53 8.71 -28.12
C THR A 173 3.16 9.28 -28.44
N ARG A 174 2.08 8.51 -28.20
CA ARG A 174 0.71 8.98 -28.41
C ARG A 174 0.35 10.13 -27.48
N TYR A 175 0.67 10.01 -26.17
CA TYR A 175 0.38 11.03 -25.19
C TYR A 175 1.20 12.30 -25.44
N GLU A 176 2.49 12.18 -25.78
CA GLU A 176 3.34 13.29 -26.20
C GLU A 176 2.76 14.05 -27.39
N GLY A 177 2.29 13.32 -28.41
CA GLY A 177 1.67 13.94 -29.57
C GLY A 177 0.31 14.61 -29.30
N ILE A 178 -0.47 14.10 -28.34
CA ILE A 178 -1.70 14.76 -27.91
C ILE A 178 -1.38 16.00 -27.07
N LEU A 179 -0.41 15.91 -26.16
CA LEU A 179 0.02 17.04 -25.33
C LEU A 179 0.46 18.23 -26.19
N GLU A 180 1.30 18.00 -27.21
CA GLU A 180 1.72 19.06 -28.13
C GLU A 180 0.52 19.78 -28.78
N GLN A 181 -0.53 19.02 -29.14
CA GLN A 181 -1.74 19.60 -29.74
C GLN A 181 -2.56 20.38 -28.72
N VAL A 182 -2.69 19.87 -27.48
CA VAL A 182 -3.40 20.55 -26.37
C VAL A 182 -2.70 21.86 -26.01
N GLU A 183 -1.38 21.83 -25.82
CA GLU A 183 -0.58 23.03 -25.53
C GLU A 183 -0.66 24.06 -26.64
N GLY A 184 -0.58 23.63 -27.90
CA GLY A 184 -0.75 24.51 -29.07
C GLY A 184 -2.11 25.18 -29.13
N ALA A 185 -3.18 24.43 -28.86
CA ALA A 185 -4.54 24.95 -28.81
C ALA A 185 -4.72 25.90 -27.60
N HIS A 186 -4.22 25.51 -26.43
CA HIS A 186 -4.28 26.32 -25.20
C HIS A 186 -3.60 27.67 -25.40
N LYS A 187 -2.39 27.67 -25.93
CA LYS A 187 -1.62 28.90 -26.23
C LYS A 187 -2.35 29.82 -27.21
N THR A 188 -2.99 29.26 -28.24
CA THR A 188 -3.77 30.03 -29.22
C THR A 188 -4.99 30.69 -28.56
N LEU A 189 -5.69 29.95 -27.69
CA LEU A 189 -6.88 30.45 -27.00
C LEU A 189 -6.51 31.46 -25.89
N GLU A 190 -5.40 31.22 -25.15
CA GLU A 190 -4.84 32.16 -24.19
C GLU A 190 -4.52 33.51 -24.84
N ALA A 191 -3.85 33.49 -26.00
CA ALA A 191 -3.55 34.70 -26.76
C ALA A 191 -4.82 35.41 -27.26
N HIS A 192 -5.84 34.67 -27.65
CA HIS A 192 -7.12 35.23 -28.11
C HIS A 192 -7.93 35.89 -26.99
N PHE A 193 -8.04 35.22 -25.83
CA PHE A 193 -8.78 35.75 -24.68
C PHE A 193 -7.98 36.72 -23.81
N GLY A 194 -6.65 36.76 -23.96
CA GLY A 194 -5.76 37.58 -23.14
C GLY A 194 -5.64 37.09 -21.69
N LYS A 195 -6.02 35.86 -21.43
CA LYS A 195 -6.00 35.20 -20.11
C LYS A 195 -5.83 33.70 -20.26
N ALA A 196 -5.14 33.04 -19.32
CA ALA A 196 -4.94 31.58 -19.30
C ALA A 196 -6.15 30.82 -18.71
N ASP A 197 -6.92 31.45 -17.84
CA ASP A 197 -8.05 30.90 -17.11
C ASP A 197 -9.41 31.09 -17.83
N TYR A 198 -9.42 31.01 -19.15
CA TYR A 198 -10.67 31.03 -19.92
C TYR A 198 -11.51 29.77 -19.65
N THR A 199 -12.82 29.95 -19.65
CA THR A 199 -13.78 28.92 -19.23
C THR A 199 -14.38 28.14 -20.40
N LYS A 200 -15.08 27.03 -20.12
CA LYS A 200 -15.93 26.33 -21.10
C LYS A 200 -16.95 27.27 -21.77
N ASP A 201 -17.50 28.23 -21.01
CA ASP A 201 -18.47 29.20 -21.52
C ASP A 201 -17.81 30.20 -22.46
N ASP A 202 -16.58 30.66 -22.15
CA ASP A 202 -15.79 31.49 -23.05
C ASP A 202 -15.59 30.77 -24.41
N ILE A 203 -15.22 29.48 -24.36
CA ILE A 203 -15.03 28.66 -25.57
C ILE A 203 -16.34 28.42 -26.33
N ASN A 204 -17.45 28.20 -25.61
CA ASN A 204 -18.75 27.95 -26.25
C ASN A 204 -19.32 29.18 -26.95
N SER A 205 -19.04 30.35 -26.38
CA SER A 205 -19.47 31.65 -26.92
C SER A 205 -18.51 32.28 -27.93
N LEU A 206 -17.34 31.64 -28.16
CA LEU A 206 -16.31 32.16 -29.06
C LEU A 206 -16.80 32.28 -30.50
N VAL A 207 -16.67 33.49 -31.07
CA VAL A 207 -16.83 33.78 -32.48
C VAL A 207 -15.54 34.43 -32.98
N SER A 208 -14.92 33.84 -33.99
CA SER A 208 -13.67 34.35 -34.56
C SER A 208 -13.65 34.07 -36.08
N GLU A 209 -13.04 34.99 -36.84
CA GLU A 209 -12.71 34.78 -38.24
C GLU A 209 -11.32 34.13 -38.44
N ASP A 210 -10.53 34.04 -37.38
CA ASP A 210 -9.22 33.37 -37.40
C ASP A 210 -9.42 31.86 -37.32
N GLU A 211 -9.06 31.19 -38.42
CA GLU A 211 -9.19 29.72 -38.56
C GLU A 211 -8.43 28.96 -37.45
N ASN A 212 -7.26 29.44 -37.01
CA ASN A 212 -6.49 28.80 -35.95
C ASN A 212 -7.22 28.85 -34.62
N VAL A 213 -7.86 30.01 -34.30
CA VAL A 213 -8.65 30.18 -33.08
C VAL A 213 -9.89 29.28 -33.12
N VAL A 214 -10.56 29.16 -34.28
CA VAL A 214 -11.72 28.28 -34.43
C VAL A 214 -11.33 26.81 -34.26
N GLN A 215 -10.21 26.38 -34.85
CA GLN A 215 -9.70 25.01 -34.71
C GLN A 215 -9.30 24.71 -33.26
N ALA A 216 -8.60 25.62 -32.58
CA ALA A 216 -8.24 25.49 -31.17
C ALA A 216 -9.47 25.39 -30.26
N ALA A 217 -10.52 26.18 -30.52
CA ALA A 217 -11.78 26.11 -29.80
C ALA A 217 -12.53 24.79 -30.03
N GLN A 218 -12.54 24.26 -31.23
CA GLN A 218 -13.13 22.96 -31.54
C GLN A 218 -12.38 21.83 -30.82
N PHE A 219 -11.06 21.89 -30.79
CA PHE A 219 -10.22 20.93 -30.06
C PHE A 219 -10.47 21.00 -28.55
N ALA A 220 -10.52 22.20 -27.99
CA ALA A 220 -10.85 22.36 -26.55
C ALA A 220 -12.24 21.80 -26.20
N LYS A 221 -13.28 22.02 -27.07
CA LYS A 221 -14.60 21.42 -26.89
C LYS A 221 -14.56 19.90 -26.89
N GLN A 222 -13.69 19.29 -27.68
CA GLN A 222 -13.49 17.84 -27.69
C GLN A 222 -12.88 17.36 -26.36
N MET A 223 -11.86 18.06 -25.83
CA MET A 223 -11.27 17.74 -24.53
C MET A 223 -12.30 17.84 -23.41
N TYR A 224 -13.09 18.90 -23.39
CA TYR A 224 -14.19 19.03 -22.43
C TYR A 224 -15.27 17.95 -22.56
N GLY A 225 -15.43 17.36 -23.74
CA GLY A 225 -16.31 16.21 -24.01
C GLY A 225 -15.85 14.93 -23.31
N TYR A 226 -14.57 14.82 -22.94
CA TYR A 226 -14.03 13.73 -22.14
C TYR A 226 -14.15 13.93 -20.62
N GLY A 227 -14.82 15.01 -20.18
CA GLY A 227 -15.10 15.29 -18.77
C GLY A 227 -14.07 16.21 -18.10
N LEU A 228 -13.10 16.73 -18.86
CA LEU A 228 -12.09 17.65 -18.33
C LEU A 228 -12.72 19.02 -18.02
N GLU A 229 -12.25 19.67 -16.94
CA GLU A 229 -12.80 20.96 -16.51
C GLU A 229 -12.13 22.15 -17.21
N SER A 230 -10.84 22.02 -17.55
CA SER A 230 -10.06 23.04 -18.25
C SER A 230 -9.05 22.43 -19.21
N MET A 231 -8.41 23.27 -20.06
CA MET A 231 -7.26 22.83 -20.87
C MET A 231 -6.00 22.64 -20.01
N THR A 232 -5.90 23.29 -18.88
CA THR A 232 -4.81 23.08 -17.92
C THR A 232 -4.93 21.69 -17.30
N ASP A 233 -6.12 21.27 -16.89
CA ASP A 233 -6.35 19.90 -16.39
C ASP A 233 -6.01 18.85 -17.45
N ALA A 234 -6.33 19.14 -18.73
CA ALA A 234 -5.97 18.25 -19.84
C ALA A 234 -4.44 18.11 -19.99
N ILE A 235 -3.70 19.20 -19.82
CA ILE A 235 -2.22 19.20 -19.85
C ILE A 235 -1.67 18.39 -18.69
N GLU A 236 -2.17 18.60 -17.48
CA GLU A 236 -1.72 17.88 -16.27
C GLU A 236 -2.00 16.38 -16.37
N GLU A 237 -3.20 15.97 -16.82
CA GLU A 237 -3.51 14.54 -17.01
C GLU A 237 -2.65 13.89 -18.09
N LEU A 238 -2.39 14.59 -19.19
CA LEU A 238 -1.53 14.08 -20.26
C LEU A 238 -0.08 13.99 -19.80
N GLN A 239 0.41 14.97 -19.04
CA GLN A 239 1.76 14.93 -18.47
C GLN A 239 1.87 13.75 -17.50
N GLY A 240 0.91 13.54 -16.61
CA GLY A 240 0.87 12.36 -15.73
C GLY A 240 0.90 11.04 -16.50
N GLY A 241 0.17 10.96 -17.61
CA GLY A 241 0.24 9.79 -18.51
C GLY A 241 1.61 9.60 -19.16
N ILE A 242 2.28 10.69 -19.59
CA ILE A 242 3.62 10.64 -20.16
C ILE A 242 4.63 10.19 -19.10
N ASP A 243 4.56 10.71 -17.88
CA ASP A 243 5.44 10.35 -16.77
C ASP A 243 5.29 8.86 -16.42
N TYR A 244 4.05 8.36 -16.36
CA TYR A 244 3.77 6.94 -16.15
C TYR A 244 4.37 6.03 -17.22
N PHE A 245 4.16 6.34 -18.53
CA PHE A 245 4.72 5.53 -19.60
C PHE A 245 6.23 5.74 -19.75
N SER A 246 6.77 6.89 -19.37
CA SER A 246 8.21 7.12 -19.30
C SER A 246 8.85 6.27 -18.21
N ALA A 247 8.27 6.21 -17.02
CA ALA A 247 8.73 5.32 -15.97
C ALA A 247 8.73 3.85 -16.42
N GLN A 248 7.69 3.43 -17.15
CA GLN A 248 7.67 2.08 -17.72
C GLN A 248 8.81 1.83 -18.71
N VAL A 249 9.02 2.73 -19.70
CA VAL A 249 10.02 2.53 -20.76
C VAL A 249 11.45 2.73 -20.27
N ASP A 250 11.66 3.77 -19.47
CA ASP A 250 12.99 4.26 -19.11
C ASP A 250 13.51 3.62 -17.81
N VAL A 251 12.61 3.02 -16.99
CA VAL A 251 12.90 2.40 -15.70
C VAL A 251 12.46 0.93 -15.66
N ASN A 252 11.17 0.68 -15.49
CA ASN A 252 10.64 -0.63 -15.12
C ASN A 252 10.94 -1.72 -16.15
N LEU A 253 10.89 -1.39 -17.45
CA LEU A 253 11.15 -2.28 -18.57
C LEU A 253 12.54 -2.07 -19.21
N ASN A 254 13.38 -1.24 -18.62
CA ASN A 254 14.70 -0.92 -19.15
C ASN A 254 15.75 -1.96 -18.72
N MET A 255 16.15 -2.84 -19.62
CA MET A 255 17.17 -3.87 -19.33
C MET A 255 18.56 -3.31 -18.97
N GLU A 256 18.84 -2.03 -19.30
CA GLU A 256 20.13 -1.40 -19.03
C GLU A 256 20.12 -0.59 -17.69
N LEU A 257 18.99 -0.50 -17.00
CA LEU A 257 18.87 0.23 -15.74
C LEU A 257 19.83 -0.35 -14.69
N LYS A 258 20.44 0.53 -13.91
CA LYS A 258 21.22 0.22 -12.71
C LYS A 258 20.54 0.86 -11.52
N GLY A 259 19.46 0.23 -11.02
CA GLY A 259 18.61 0.79 -9.96
C GLY A 259 19.24 0.67 -8.57
N ARG A 260 19.58 -0.57 -8.15
CA ARG A 260 20.10 -0.85 -6.80
C ARG A 260 21.44 -0.16 -6.52
N THR A 261 21.48 0.61 -5.41
CA THR A 261 22.66 1.40 -5.02
C THR A 261 23.22 1.04 -3.63
N THR A 262 22.63 0.07 -2.96
CA THR A 262 22.97 -0.36 -1.58
C THR A 262 24.32 -1.06 -1.46
N GLY A 263 24.87 -1.52 -2.61
CA GLY A 263 26.21 -2.16 -2.67
C GLY A 263 26.23 -3.61 -2.23
N ASP A 264 25.11 -4.17 -1.78
CA ASP A 264 24.95 -5.59 -1.48
C ASP A 264 24.58 -6.39 -2.75
N ASP A 265 24.72 -7.71 -2.66
CA ASP A 265 24.21 -8.65 -3.66
C ASP A 265 22.76 -9.05 -3.30
N PRO A 266 21.78 -8.79 -4.17
CA PRO A 266 20.37 -9.13 -3.89
C PRO A 266 20.11 -10.65 -3.82
N ASP A 267 21.02 -11.48 -4.33
CA ASP A 267 20.92 -12.94 -4.28
C ASP A 267 21.69 -13.53 -3.08
N ASP A 268 22.50 -12.73 -2.36
CA ASP A 268 23.23 -13.18 -1.17
C ASP A 268 22.49 -12.83 0.12
N PHE A 269 21.71 -13.76 0.64
CA PHE A 269 20.96 -13.65 1.89
C PHE A 269 21.84 -13.72 3.16
N THR A 270 23.17 -13.87 3.03
CA THR A 270 24.09 -13.75 4.18
C THR A 270 24.43 -12.30 4.49
N GLN A 271 24.31 -11.41 3.53
CA GLN A 271 24.45 -9.97 3.69
C GLN A 271 23.12 -9.37 4.18
N THR A 272 22.95 -9.29 5.48
CA THR A 272 21.68 -8.91 6.10
C THR A 272 21.59 -7.42 6.49
N VAL A 273 22.72 -6.70 6.51
CA VAL A 273 22.80 -5.30 6.94
C VAL A 273 23.26 -4.43 5.77
N TYR A 274 22.37 -3.62 5.26
CA TYR A 274 22.58 -2.61 4.22
C TYR A 274 21.40 -1.61 4.27
N GLY A 275 21.45 -0.55 3.48
CA GLY A 275 20.45 0.50 3.53
C GLY A 275 20.77 1.56 4.59
N ASN A 276 19.76 2.22 5.12
CA ASN A 276 19.92 3.29 6.13
C ASN A 276 18.63 3.53 6.94
N GLY A 277 18.71 4.39 7.96
CA GLY A 277 17.58 4.75 8.82
C GLY A 277 16.61 5.78 8.24
N ASN A 278 16.78 6.24 6.98
CA ASN A 278 15.86 7.19 6.36
C ASN A 278 14.64 6.46 5.78
N VAL A 279 13.58 6.39 6.56
CA VAL A 279 12.33 5.69 6.21
C VAL A 279 11.33 6.52 5.42
N LYS A 280 11.65 7.79 5.13
CA LYS A 280 10.77 8.66 4.33
C LYS A 280 10.80 8.26 2.86
N HIS A 281 9.77 8.67 2.14
CA HIS A 281 9.73 8.58 0.69
C HIS A 281 10.91 9.33 0.04
N SER A 282 11.37 8.85 -1.11
CA SER A 282 12.52 9.42 -1.82
C SER A 282 12.17 10.63 -2.65
N ILE A 283 10.95 10.68 -3.19
CA ILE A 283 10.43 11.78 -4.00
C ILE A 283 9.08 12.23 -3.48
N LYS A 284 8.72 13.48 -3.75
CA LYS A 284 7.50 14.12 -3.25
C LYS A 284 6.21 13.34 -3.59
N ASP A 285 6.18 12.74 -4.77
CA ASP A 285 4.97 12.08 -5.30
C ASP A 285 4.87 10.59 -4.91
N GLU A 286 5.87 10.06 -4.19
CA GLU A 286 5.85 8.71 -3.63
C GLU A 286 5.00 8.68 -2.36
N SER A 287 3.68 8.58 -2.53
CA SER A 287 2.69 8.76 -1.46
C SER A 287 2.09 7.45 -0.93
N HIS A 288 2.32 6.31 -1.58
CA HIS A 288 1.61 5.06 -1.32
C HIS A 288 1.75 4.59 0.14
N GLY A 289 2.97 4.47 0.66
CA GLY A 289 3.19 4.04 2.05
C GLY A 289 2.61 5.01 3.08
N THR A 290 2.65 6.34 2.82
CA THR A 290 2.01 7.35 3.66
C THR A 290 0.50 7.18 3.67
N HIS A 291 -0.11 6.95 2.50
CA HIS A 291 -1.55 6.71 2.37
C HIS A 291 -1.98 5.45 3.11
N VAL A 292 -1.23 4.35 2.96
CA VAL A 292 -1.47 3.10 3.68
C VAL A 292 -1.39 3.30 5.20
N ALA A 293 -0.35 3.99 5.69
CA ALA A 293 -0.20 4.33 7.10
C ALA A 293 -1.39 5.17 7.62
N GLY A 294 -1.88 6.13 6.81
CA GLY A 294 -3.05 6.96 7.12
C GLY A 294 -4.32 6.14 7.26
N ILE A 295 -4.59 5.20 6.34
CA ILE A 295 -5.75 4.29 6.46
C ILE A 295 -5.69 3.48 7.75
N ILE A 296 -4.49 3.02 8.15
CA ILE A 296 -4.32 2.25 9.38
C ILE A 296 -4.53 3.12 10.61
N ALA A 297 -3.89 4.29 10.69
CA ALA A 297 -3.64 4.97 11.95
C ALA A 297 -3.68 6.50 11.93
N ALA A 298 -4.18 7.17 10.88
CA ALA A 298 -4.37 8.62 10.92
C ALA A 298 -5.15 9.01 12.18
N GLU A 299 -4.80 10.13 12.79
CA GLU A 299 -5.35 10.54 14.08
C GLU A 299 -6.85 10.78 14.00
N ARG A 300 -7.61 10.06 14.85
CA ARG A 300 -9.06 10.13 14.83
C ARG A 300 -9.59 11.36 15.55
N GLY A 301 -10.52 12.06 14.89
CA GLY A 301 -11.28 13.16 15.49
C GLY A 301 -10.51 14.46 15.70
N ASN A 302 -9.35 14.62 15.04
CA ASN A 302 -8.54 15.86 15.08
C ASN A 302 -9.04 16.95 14.10
N GLY A 303 -9.96 16.60 13.19
CA GLY A 303 -10.52 17.51 12.19
C GLY A 303 -9.61 17.73 10.98
N LEU A 304 -8.56 16.93 10.83
CA LEU A 304 -7.66 16.90 9.68
C LEU A 304 -7.90 15.61 8.87
N GLY A 305 -7.59 15.63 7.59
CA GLY A 305 -7.51 14.47 6.72
C GLY A 305 -8.62 13.43 6.91
N VAL A 306 -8.23 12.22 7.30
CA VAL A 306 -9.12 11.07 7.49
C VAL A 306 -8.95 10.48 8.90
N ASP A 307 -9.95 9.73 9.36
CA ASP A 307 -9.81 8.93 10.56
C ASP A 307 -9.20 7.56 10.22
N GLY A 308 -8.11 7.18 10.86
CA GLY A 308 -7.54 5.84 10.75
C GLY A 308 -8.44 4.76 11.33
N VAL A 309 -8.27 3.51 10.91
CA VAL A 309 -9.04 2.36 11.44
C VAL A 309 -8.72 2.14 12.93
N ALA A 310 -7.46 2.27 13.32
CA ALA A 310 -6.97 1.97 14.66
C ALA A 310 -6.53 3.24 15.41
N ASN A 311 -6.99 3.40 16.66
CA ASN A 311 -6.68 4.56 17.49
C ASN A 311 -5.61 4.31 18.58
N ASN A 312 -5.05 3.11 18.66
CA ASN A 312 -4.03 2.75 19.66
C ASN A 312 -2.97 1.84 19.05
N VAL A 313 -2.34 2.34 17.99
CA VAL A 313 -1.23 1.67 17.31
C VAL A 313 -0.06 2.62 17.14
N GLN A 314 1.10 2.06 16.85
CA GLN A 314 2.27 2.80 16.39
C GLN A 314 2.72 2.23 15.05
N ILE A 315 2.98 3.09 14.09
CA ILE A 315 3.42 2.74 12.73
C ILE A 315 4.93 2.64 12.70
N MET A 316 5.45 1.44 12.47
CA MET A 316 6.85 1.20 12.16
C MET A 316 7.03 1.30 10.64
N ALA A 317 7.83 2.25 10.18
CA ALA A 317 8.07 2.47 8.76
C ALA A 317 9.20 1.55 8.25
N VAL A 318 8.92 0.71 7.26
CA VAL A 318 9.92 -0.17 6.64
C VAL A 318 9.89 0.04 5.14
N ARG A 319 10.93 0.71 4.61
CA ARG A 319 11.01 1.01 3.18
C ARG A 319 11.70 -0.12 2.44
N ALA A 320 10.94 -0.86 1.61
CA ALA A 320 11.43 -2.02 0.85
C ALA A 320 10.84 -2.11 -0.58
N VAL A 321 9.92 -1.20 -0.95
CA VAL A 321 9.24 -1.20 -2.25
C VAL A 321 9.70 0.00 -3.07
N PRO A 322 10.45 -0.20 -4.18
CA PRO A 322 10.89 0.85 -5.08
C PRO A 322 9.82 1.21 -6.11
N ASN A 323 10.12 2.18 -6.98
CA ASN A 323 9.37 2.40 -8.21
C ASN A 323 9.69 1.28 -9.24
N GLY A 324 9.12 0.12 -9.02
CA GLY A 324 9.36 -1.15 -9.73
C GLY A 324 9.02 -2.32 -8.81
N ASP A 325 9.54 -3.52 -9.11
CA ASP A 325 9.31 -4.67 -8.24
C ASP A 325 10.34 -4.73 -7.11
N GLU A 326 9.84 -5.00 -5.91
CA GLU A 326 10.63 -5.26 -4.71
C GLU A 326 11.57 -6.47 -4.89
N TYR A 327 12.70 -6.47 -4.19
CA TYR A 327 13.58 -7.64 -4.12
C TYR A 327 13.10 -8.61 -3.04
N ASP A 328 13.13 -9.90 -3.33
CA ASP A 328 12.78 -10.96 -2.37
C ASP A 328 13.61 -10.87 -1.09
N LYS A 329 14.89 -10.49 -1.22
CA LYS A 329 15.79 -10.29 -0.10
C LYS A 329 15.33 -9.17 0.81
N ASP A 330 14.98 -8.02 0.23
CA ASP A 330 14.50 -6.85 0.99
C ASP A 330 13.19 -7.18 1.73
N VAL A 331 12.26 -7.88 1.06
CA VAL A 331 11.00 -8.33 1.67
C VAL A 331 11.25 -9.31 2.82
N ALA A 332 12.09 -10.32 2.61
CA ALA A 332 12.38 -11.30 3.65
C ALA A 332 13.07 -10.69 4.88
N LEU A 333 13.98 -9.75 4.67
CA LEU A 333 14.67 -9.04 5.75
C LEU A 333 13.75 -8.01 6.44
N ALA A 334 12.89 -7.31 5.69
CA ALA A 334 11.88 -6.39 6.23
C ALA A 334 10.90 -7.10 7.17
N ILE A 335 10.40 -8.28 6.78
CA ILE A 335 9.54 -9.12 7.63
C ILE A 335 10.27 -9.52 8.92
N ARG A 336 11.53 -9.98 8.83
CA ARG A 336 12.32 -10.36 10.01
C ARG A 336 12.61 -9.17 10.91
N TYR A 337 13.04 -8.04 10.33
CA TYR A 337 13.29 -6.79 11.05
C TYR A 337 12.05 -6.35 11.85
N ALA A 338 10.91 -6.28 11.19
CA ALA A 338 9.67 -5.86 11.85
C ALA A 338 9.26 -6.80 13.00
N ALA A 339 9.39 -8.12 12.79
CA ALA A 339 9.09 -9.12 13.84
C ALA A 339 10.03 -9.01 15.05
N ASP A 340 11.32 -8.78 14.82
CA ASP A 340 12.33 -8.66 15.90
C ASP A 340 12.21 -7.36 16.67
N ASN A 341 11.72 -6.28 16.02
CA ASN A 341 11.45 -5.00 16.65
C ASN A 341 10.03 -4.86 17.23
N GLY A 342 9.30 -5.99 17.32
CA GLY A 342 8.09 -6.10 18.13
C GLY A 342 6.79 -5.77 17.41
N ALA A 343 6.77 -5.65 16.08
CA ALA A 343 5.54 -5.58 15.32
C ALA A 343 4.65 -6.79 15.62
N LYS A 344 3.35 -6.59 15.66
CA LYS A 344 2.34 -7.64 15.83
C LYS A 344 1.47 -7.80 14.59
N VAL A 345 1.42 -6.78 13.77
CA VAL A 345 0.78 -6.80 12.44
C VAL A 345 1.76 -6.19 11.45
N MET A 346 1.84 -6.76 10.27
CA MET A 346 2.56 -6.19 9.13
C MET A 346 1.57 -5.98 7.99
N ASN A 347 1.65 -4.83 7.34
CA ASN A 347 0.95 -4.55 6.11
C ASN A 347 1.91 -4.65 4.94
N THR A 348 1.55 -5.42 3.91
CA THR A 348 2.30 -5.62 2.67
C THR A 348 1.39 -5.33 1.48
N SER A 349 1.28 -4.04 1.11
CA SER A 349 0.40 -3.57 0.02
C SER A 349 1.14 -3.55 -1.32
N PHE A 350 1.84 -4.62 -1.65
CA PHE A 350 2.61 -4.77 -2.88
C PHE A 350 2.55 -6.21 -3.38
N GLY A 351 3.06 -6.45 -4.57
CA GLY A 351 3.20 -7.79 -5.09
C GLY A 351 3.71 -7.84 -6.52
N LYS A 352 4.24 -8.99 -6.91
CA LYS A 352 4.83 -9.25 -8.22
C LYS A 352 4.53 -10.66 -8.74
N ALA A 353 4.64 -10.84 -10.05
CA ALA A 353 4.32 -12.10 -10.70
C ALA A 353 5.48 -13.13 -10.73
N TYR A 354 6.69 -12.69 -10.42
CA TYR A 354 7.92 -13.50 -10.41
C TYR A 354 8.68 -13.27 -9.12
N SER A 355 9.18 -14.34 -8.51
CA SER A 355 9.94 -14.28 -7.25
C SER A 355 10.94 -15.43 -7.24
N PRO A 356 12.21 -15.19 -7.63
CA PRO A 356 13.24 -16.22 -7.73
C PRO A 356 13.59 -16.85 -6.38
N HIS A 357 13.42 -16.07 -5.29
CA HIS A 357 13.72 -16.51 -3.92
C HIS A 357 12.47 -16.54 -3.03
N SER A 358 11.32 -16.91 -3.61
CA SER A 358 10.05 -17.01 -2.88
C SER A 358 10.11 -17.96 -1.67
N ASP A 359 11.00 -18.96 -1.71
CA ASP A 359 11.28 -19.83 -0.57
C ASP A 359 11.83 -19.05 0.63
N LYS A 360 12.72 -18.07 0.41
CA LYS A 360 13.30 -17.23 1.46
C LYS A 360 12.27 -16.27 2.07
N VAL A 361 11.36 -15.76 1.24
CA VAL A 361 10.25 -14.95 1.73
C VAL A 361 9.30 -15.80 2.57
N ARG A 362 8.94 -17.03 2.15
CA ARG A 362 8.15 -17.96 2.96
C ARG A 362 8.85 -18.37 4.26
N GLU A 363 10.17 -18.55 4.27
CA GLU A 363 10.94 -18.74 5.51
C GLU A 363 10.79 -17.55 6.46
N ALA A 364 10.72 -16.31 5.94
CA ALA A 364 10.51 -15.11 6.75
C ALA A 364 9.05 -15.00 7.26
N ILE A 365 8.05 -15.41 6.46
CA ILE A 365 6.65 -15.51 6.89
C ILE A 365 6.52 -16.52 8.05
N ALA A 366 7.10 -17.71 7.92
CA ALA A 366 7.12 -18.71 9.01
C ALA A 366 7.87 -18.21 10.25
N TYR A 367 8.94 -17.42 10.07
CA TYR A 367 9.63 -16.76 11.18
C TYR A 367 8.72 -15.76 11.89
N ALA A 368 7.99 -14.91 11.17
CA ALA A 368 7.02 -13.98 11.74
C ALA A 368 5.92 -14.71 12.53
N ALA A 369 5.43 -15.87 12.01
CA ALA A 369 4.50 -16.74 12.73
C ALA A 369 5.07 -17.21 14.08
N SER A 370 6.36 -17.60 14.12
CA SER A 370 7.03 -18.01 15.36
C SER A 370 7.13 -16.91 16.42
N LYS A 371 6.97 -15.64 16.01
CA LYS A 371 6.96 -14.43 16.85
C LYS A 371 5.55 -13.94 17.16
N ASP A 372 4.50 -14.68 16.75
CA ASP A 372 3.10 -14.30 16.91
C ASP A 372 2.80 -12.95 16.21
N VAL A 373 3.15 -12.88 14.93
CA VAL A 373 2.97 -11.69 14.06
C VAL A 373 2.10 -12.06 12.87
N LEU A 374 1.04 -11.30 12.66
CA LEU A 374 0.13 -11.42 11.50
C LEU A 374 0.67 -10.59 10.33
N ILE A 375 0.66 -11.14 9.13
CA ILE A 375 0.95 -10.42 7.88
C ILE A 375 -0.34 -10.29 7.08
N VAL A 376 -0.67 -9.07 6.68
CA VAL A 376 -1.84 -8.75 5.86
C VAL A 376 -1.35 -8.26 4.50
N ASN A 377 -1.58 -9.06 3.48
CA ASN A 377 -1.09 -8.84 2.13
C ASN A 377 -2.22 -8.45 1.17
N ALA A 378 -1.94 -7.58 0.20
CA ALA A 378 -2.89 -7.23 -0.85
C ALA A 378 -2.97 -8.33 -1.92
N ALA A 379 -4.18 -8.68 -2.33
CA ALA A 379 -4.39 -9.63 -3.43
C ALA A 379 -3.90 -9.09 -4.79
N GLY A 380 -3.91 -7.76 -4.98
CA GLY A 380 -3.55 -7.08 -6.21
C GLY A 380 -4.76 -6.59 -7.03
N ASN A 381 -4.47 -5.84 -8.13
CA ASN A 381 -5.43 -5.00 -8.84
C ASN A 381 -5.58 -5.34 -10.33
N ASP A 382 -5.33 -6.59 -10.72
CA ASP A 382 -5.29 -7.01 -12.14
C ASP A 382 -6.51 -7.82 -12.59
N ALA A 383 -7.52 -7.97 -11.72
CA ALA A 383 -8.70 -8.82 -11.91
C ALA A 383 -8.33 -10.29 -12.24
N LEU A 384 -7.25 -10.80 -11.66
CA LEU A 384 -6.72 -12.13 -11.90
C LEU A 384 -7.23 -13.16 -10.87
N ASP A 385 -7.46 -14.37 -11.35
CA ASP A 385 -7.71 -15.56 -10.51
C ASP A 385 -6.36 -16.07 -9.95
N LEU A 386 -6.09 -15.82 -8.67
CA LEU A 386 -4.83 -16.20 -8.01
C LEU A 386 -4.67 -17.71 -7.79
N ASP A 387 -5.75 -18.48 -7.94
CA ASP A 387 -5.63 -19.95 -7.97
C ASP A 387 -4.99 -20.46 -9.27
N LYS A 388 -4.88 -19.60 -10.29
CA LYS A 388 -4.30 -19.88 -11.61
C LYS A 388 -3.07 -19.03 -11.95
N ASN A 389 -2.96 -17.86 -11.35
CA ASN A 389 -1.90 -16.90 -11.63
C ASN A 389 -1.07 -16.71 -10.36
N LYS A 390 0.24 -16.92 -10.45
CA LYS A 390 1.13 -16.74 -9.32
C LYS A 390 1.26 -15.26 -8.97
N SER A 391 1.11 -14.95 -7.69
CA SER A 391 1.41 -13.65 -7.08
C SER A 391 2.28 -13.85 -5.86
N TYR A 392 3.19 -12.95 -5.61
CA TYR A 392 4.15 -12.98 -4.51
C TYR A 392 4.19 -11.61 -3.81
N PRO A 393 4.38 -11.56 -2.46
CA PRO A 393 4.62 -12.70 -1.58
C PRO A 393 3.40 -13.62 -1.45
N ASN A 394 3.65 -14.89 -1.13
CA ASN A 394 2.63 -15.86 -0.76
C ASN A 394 3.19 -16.84 0.26
N ASP A 395 2.32 -17.52 0.96
CA ASP A 395 2.67 -18.45 2.02
C ASP A 395 2.52 -19.93 1.62
N ALA A 396 2.10 -20.20 0.38
CA ALA A 396 1.95 -21.56 -0.15
C ALA A 396 2.71 -21.75 -1.46
N VAL A 397 3.01 -22.99 -1.80
CA VAL A 397 3.58 -23.39 -3.08
C VAL A 397 2.48 -24.04 -3.91
N ASP A 398 2.17 -23.47 -5.08
CA ASP A 398 1.25 -24.04 -6.08
C ASP A 398 -0.10 -24.54 -5.49
N ASN A 399 -0.80 -23.69 -4.75
CA ASN A 399 -2.07 -24.01 -4.06
C ASN A 399 -1.92 -25.17 -3.04
N GLY A 400 -0.73 -25.39 -2.51
CA GLY A 400 -0.43 -26.37 -1.50
C GLY A 400 -0.79 -25.92 -0.09
N ALA A 401 -0.20 -26.58 0.90
CA ALA A 401 -0.37 -26.16 2.29
C ALA A 401 0.42 -24.88 2.56
N GLU A 402 -0.16 -23.99 3.33
CA GLU A 402 0.46 -22.78 3.86
C GLU A 402 1.65 -23.13 4.78
N VAL A 403 2.69 -22.30 4.76
CA VAL A 403 3.85 -22.49 5.64
C VAL A 403 3.53 -22.15 7.09
N ALA A 404 2.52 -21.29 7.30
CA ALA A 404 1.97 -20.94 8.61
C ALA A 404 0.62 -20.22 8.44
N ASP A 405 -0.21 -20.20 9.48
CA ASP A 405 -1.55 -19.62 9.52
C ASP A 405 -1.55 -18.12 9.98
N ASN A 406 -0.52 -17.38 9.61
CA ASN A 406 -0.32 -15.97 9.98
C ASN A 406 -0.25 -15.01 8.79
N PHE A 407 -0.58 -15.48 7.61
CA PHE A 407 -0.58 -14.68 6.38
C PHE A 407 -1.99 -14.62 5.80
N VAL A 408 -2.49 -13.42 5.55
CA VAL A 408 -3.85 -13.19 5.05
C VAL A 408 -3.78 -12.37 3.77
N THR A 409 -4.29 -12.91 2.67
CA THR A 409 -4.38 -12.21 1.38
C THR A 409 -5.76 -11.59 1.21
N VAL A 410 -5.81 -10.25 1.12
CA VAL A 410 -7.04 -9.46 1.17
C VAL A 410 -7.38 -8.90 -0.20
N GLY A 411 -8.59 -9.22 -0.69
CA GLY A 411 -9.19 -8.61 -1.88
C GLY A 411 -9.88 -7.28 -1.58
N ALA A 412 -10.14 -6.49 -2.61
CA ALA A 412 -10.78 -5.19 -2.50
C ALA A 412 -12.30 -5.26 -2.69
N LEU A 413 -13.02 -4.52 -1.84
CA LEU A 413 -14.46 -4.30 -2.00
C LEU A 413 -14.75 -2.95 -2.64
N ALA A 414 -15.90 -2.84 -3.32
CA ALA A 414 -16.47 -1.60 -3.79
C ALA A 414 -17.57 -1.11 -2.83
N PRO A 415 -17.92 0.19 -2.83
CA PRO A 415 -19.01 0.72 -2.01
C PRO A 415 -20.40 0.32 -2.55
N SER A 416 -20.54 -0.93 -2.99
CA SER A 416 -21.73 -1.52 -3.59
C SER A 416 -22.08 -2.83 -2.89
N ASN A 417 -23.36 -3.19 -2.85
CA ASN A 417 -23.83 -4.44 -2.28
C ASN A 417 -24.27 -5.43 -3.40
N GLY A 418 -24.34 -6.71 -3.08
CA GLY A 418 -24.80 -7.73 -4.00
C GLY A 418 -23.68 -8.27 -4.88
N GLU A 419 -23.97 -8.44 -6.17
CA GLU A 419 -23.01 -9.02 -7.13
C GLU A 419 -21.82 -8.08 -7.40
N ASP A 420 -22.00 -6.77 -7.20
CA ASP A 420 -20.98 -5.73 -7.43
C ASP A 420 -20.18 -5.37 -6.15
N VAL A 421 -20.23 -6.21 -5.12
CA VAL A 421 -19.53 -5.94 -3.85
C VAL A 421 -18.01 -6.04 -3.97
N VAL A 422 -17.52 -6.91 -4.85
CA VAL A 422 -16.09 -7.03 -5.14
C VAL A 422 -15.68 -5.97 -6.15
N ALA A 423 -14.61 -5.23 -5.86
CA ALA A 423 -14.09 -4.24 -6.81
C ALA A 423 -13.65 -4.92 -8.11
N SER A 424 -14.02 -4.34 -9.25
CA SER A 424 -13.81 -4.95 -10.57
C SER A 424 -12.34 -5.18 -10.93
N PHE A 425 -11.44 -4.45 -10.30
CA PHE A 425 -9.99 -4.60 -10.47
C PHE A 425 -9.38 -5.63 -9.51
N SER A 426 -10.08 -6.01 -8.42
CA SER A 426 -9.50 -6.88 -7.39
C SER A 426 -9.11 -8.24 -7.96
N ASN A 427 -7.91 -8.70 -7.65
CA ASN A 427 -7.58 -10.10 -7.78
C ASN A 427 -8.46 -10.92 -6.83
N TYR A 428 -8.71 -12.18 -7.18
CA TYR A 428 -9.61 -13.07 -6.46
C TYR A 428 -9.10 -14.52 -6.48
N GLY A 429 -9.63 -15.36 -5.63
CA GLY A 429 -9.29 -16.78 -5.54
C GLY A 429 -10.19 -17.47 -4.53
N LYS A 430 -10.16 -18.80 -4.52
CA LYS A 430 -10.85 -19.62 -3.52
C LYS A 430 -9.89 -20.27 -2.54
N ILE A 431 -8.60 -20.30 -2.91
CA ILE A 431 -7.51 -20.92 -2.16
C ILE A 431 -6.52 -19.86 -1.72
N ASN A 432 -6.16 -18.92 -2.60
CA ASN A 432 -5.09 -17.94 -2.38
C ASN A 432 -5.61 -16.52 -2.05
N VAL A 433 -6.89 -16.37 -1.75
CA VAL A 433 -7.48 -15.13 -1.18
C VAL A 433 -8.38 -15.53 -0.03
N ASP A 434 -8.20 -14.92 1.14
CA ASP A 434 -8.85 -15.27 2.42
C ASP A 434 -10.21 -14.59 2.64
#